data_b570e36d776d02f123b5e9dc2148c5cd
#
_entry.id   b570e36d776d02f123b5e9dc2148c5cd
#
_cell.length_a   1.000
_cell.length_b   1.000
_cell.length_c   1.000
_cell.angle_alpha   90.00
_cell.angle_beta   90.00
_cell.angle_gamma   90.00
#
_symmetry.space_group_name_H-M   'P 1'
#
loop_
_entity.id
_entity.type
_entity.pdbx_description
1 polymer ?
#
loop_
_entity_poly.entity_id
_entity_poly.type
_entity_poly.pdbx_seq_one_letter_code
_entity_poly.pdbx_strand_id
1 'polypeptide(L)'
;MSTTAVTGWPPSRQEETKSFLQLHNLRAWIVWRPDELLMLSGYFPFWGASLLIYFADAEPVLFVPQIEPRDHIPGDLRVLEYPWGDLKCGDPYSVLVSAVGDQLAKNGVNAEQAGMNPGAFRASLPIQAAEQIPIPEDFAGHLSTLAAKRNPAFANLYLRKTPQEIDAIRVANRVANIGLQAFFDNSQSEATEAEVAAAVESIIYRQIGCDGIFHSRAWAMVQSGPNSADAGRFNRSTGRRLTNGDLVVIELATCVNGYWSDLTRTVAVGRPQSEAAEILDLARDAQQAAIDAIRPGISAGQIDAMARDKIVAQGFSSFFTHHTGHHVGFRYHDPGFLIQPGESAVFEPGMVITIEPGVYVRERGAGARIEDNVLVTDSGHEVLSRMAGTGGDQL
;
A
#
# COMPACT_ATOMS: atom_id res chain seq x y z
N MET A 1 -5.35 -24.09 12.56
CA MET A 1 -6.20 -23.78 11.38
C MET A 1 -5.26 -23.66 10.20
N SER A 2 -5.47 -24.43 9.14
CA SER A 2 -4.59 -24.47 7.97
C SER A 2 -4.67 -23.11 7.26
N THR A 3 -3.59 -22.34 7.36
CA THR A 3 -3.40 -21.10 6.62
C THR A 3 -3.06 -21.50 5.18
N THR A 4 -4.06 -21.53 4.30
CA THR A 4 -3.80 -21.55 2.87
C THR A 4 -3.10 -20.24 2.52
N ALA A 5 -1.82 -20.29 2.20
CA ALA A 5 -1.17 -19.24 1.41
C ALA A 5 -2.12 -18.91 0.25
N VAL A 6 -2.19 -17.63 -0.14
CA VAL A 6 -2.95 -17.21 -1.32
C VAL A 6 -2.33 -17.98 -2.51
N THR A 7 -2.87 -19.15 -2.80
CA THR A 7 -2.42 -20.01 -3.88
C THR A 7 -3.40 -19.84 -5.03
N GLY A 8 -2.97 -19.12 -6.04
CA GLY A 8 -3.72 -18.93 -7.27
C GLY A 8 -4.26 -17.49 -7.45
N TRP A 9 -4.44 -17.17 -8.69
CA TRP A 9 -4.96 -15.87 -9.14
C TRP A 9 -6.49 -15.84 -8.99
N PRO A 10 -7.08 -14.82 -8.31
CA PRO A 10 -8.52 -14.78 -8.08
C PRO A 10 -9.32 -14.80 -9.39
N PRO A 11 -10.30 -15.72 -9.58
CA PRO A 11 -11.11 -15.78 -10.80
C PRO A 11 -11.82 -14.45 -11.11
N SER A 12 -12.28 -13.72 -10.10
CA SER A 12 -12.91 -12.40 -10.25
C SER A 12 -11.96 -11.37 -10.85
N ARG A 13 -10.68 -11.37 -10.45
CA ARG A 13 -9.67 -10.47 -11.02
C ARG A 13 -9.39 -10.81 -12.49
N GLN A 14 -9.43 -12.10 -12.84
CA GLN A 14 -9.31 -12.53 -14.24
C GLN A 14 -10.45 -11.96 -15.09
N GLU A 15 -11.68 -12.04 -14.61
CA GLU A 15 -12.86 -11.53 -15.33
C GLU A 15 -12.81 -10.01 -15.49
N GLU A 16 -12.44 -9.28 -14.45
CA GLU A 16 -12.27 -7.82 -14.52
C GLU A 16 -11.19 -7.41 -15.53
N THR A 17 -10.05 -8.13 -15.54
CA THR A 17 -8.98 -7.86 -16.49
C THR A 17 -9.39 -8.17 -17.92
N LYS A 18 -10.11 -9.26 -18.16
CA LYS A 18 -10.66 -9.59 -19.49
C LYS A 18 -11.65 -8.53 -19.94
N SER A 19 -12.55 -8.11 -19.06
CA SER A 19 -13.52 -7.04 -19.34
C SER A 19 -12.82 -5.72 -19.69
N PHE A 20 -11.76 -5.37 -18.96
CA PHE A 20 -10.93 -4.21 -19.28
C PHE A 20 -10.33 -4.31 -20.69
N LEU A 21 -9.74 -5.46 -21.06
CA LEU A 21 -9.16 -5.65 -22.41
C LEU A 21 -10.22 -5.54 -23.50
N GLN A 22 -11.37 -6.14 -23.32
CA GLN A 22 -12.49 -6.09 -24.28
C GLN A 22 -13.01 -4.67 -24.46
N LEU A 23 -13.26 -3.95 -23.36
CA LEU A 23 -13.74 -2.57 -23.36
C LEU A 23 -12.82 -1.63 -24.14
N HIS A 24 -11.50 -1.88 -24.06
CA HIS A 24 -10.49 -1.04 -24.69
C HIS A 24 -9.94 -1.60 -26.01
N ASN A 25 -10.59 -2.66 -26.56
CA ASN A 25 -10.20 -3.32 -27.80
C ASN A 25 -8.72 -3.76 -27.79
N LEU A 26 -8.28 -4.35 -26.68
CA LEU A 26 -6.93 -4.86 -26.47
C LEU A 26 -6.94 -6.39 -26.47
N ARG A 27 -5.89 -7.02 -26.99
CA ARG A 27 -5.69 -8.46 -26.96
C ARG A 27 -4.64 -8.91 -25.97
N ALA A 28 -3.77 -7.99 -25.53
CA ALA A 28 -2.80 -8.24 -24.48
C ALA A 28 -2.55 -7.01 -23.61
N TRP A 29 -2.17 -7.25 -22.35
CA TRP A 29 -1.68 -6.23 -21.41
C TRP A 29 -0.37 -6.70 -20.81
N ILE A 30 0.65 -5.84 -20.86
CA ILE A 30 1.98 -6.12 -20.35
C ILE A 30 2.16 -5.38 -19.04
N VAL A 31 2.53 -6.10 -17.98
CA VAL A 31 2.89 -5.54 -16.69
C VAL A 31 4.26 -6.04 -16.23
N TRP A 32 4.97 -5.21 -15.50
CA TRP A 32 6.29 -5.51 -14.96
C TRP A 32 6.56 -4.83 -13.61
N ARG A 33 5.63 -4.00 -13.13
CA ARG A 33 5.70 -3.42 -11.80
C ARG A 33 5.29 -4.45 -10.76
N PRO A 34 5.96 -4.52 -9.59
CA PRO A 34 5.66 -5.52 -8.56
C PRO A 34 4.20 -5.51 -8.09
N ASP A 35 3.60 -4.34 -7.95
CA ASP A 35 2.20 -4.16 -7.56
C ASP A 35 1.21 -4.66 -8.64
N GLU A 36 1.51 -4.42 -9.92
CA GLU A 36 0.71 -4.91 -11.04
C GLU A 36 0.86 -6.42 -11.23
N LEU A 37 2.08 -6.96 -11.05
CA LEU A 37 2.33 -8.39 -11.07
C LEU A 37 1.55 -9.09 -9.97
N LEU A 38 1.61 -8.55 -8.73
CA LEU A 38 0.85 -9.07 -7.61
C LEU A 38 -0.66 -9.08 -7.91
N MET A 39 -1.20 -7.95 -8.36
CA MET A 39 -2.62 -7.80 -8.69
C MET A 39 -3.09 -8.77 -9.77
N LEU A 40 -2.30 -8.94 -10.85
CA LEU A 40 -2.72 -9.73 -12.02
C LEU A 40 -2.30 -11.20 -11.98
N SER A 41 -1.48 -11.62 -11.04
CA SER A 41 -0.99 -13.01 -10.97
C SER A 41 -0.85 -13.58 -9.56
N GLY A 42 -1.00 -12.77 -8.52
CA GLY A 42 -0.71 -13.19 -7.14
C GLY A 42 0.79 -13.37 -6.84
N TYR A 43 1.66 -13.06 -7.80
CA TYR A 43 3.11 -13.19 -7.67
C TYR A 43 3.76 -11.87 -7.29
N PHE A 44 4.59 -11.89 -6.25
CA PHE A 44 5.39 -10.73 -5.82
C PHE A 44 6.89 -11.02 -6.08
N PRO A 45 7.58 -10.25 -6.95
CA PRO A 45 8.96 -10.52 -7.36
C PRO A 45 10.00 -10.13 -6.30
N PHE A 46 11.12 -10.87 -6.25
CA PHE A 46 12.27 -10.57 -5.40
C PHE A 46 13.49 -10.09 -6.20
N TRP A 47 13.68 -10.59 -7.41
CA TRP A 47 14.89 -10.33 -8.19
C TRP A 47 14.57 -9.72 -9.56
N GLY A 48 15.45 -8.84 -10.00
CA GLY A 48 15.48 -8.33 -11.36
C GLY A 48 14.16 -7.76 -11.85
N ALA A 49 13.88 -7.92 -13.13
CA ALA A 49 12.63 -7.54 -13.76
C ALA A 49 11.80 -8.79 -14.07
N SER A 50 10.71 -9.01 -13.36
CA SER A 50 9.68 -9.97 -13.79
C SER A 50 8.66 -9.26 -14.66
N LEU A 51 8.05 -9.98 -15.62
CA LEU A 51 7.09 -9.43 -16.55
C LEU A 51 5.96 -10.43 -16.79
N LEU A 52 4.72 -9.97 -16.79
CA LEU A 52 3.55 -10.75 -17.15
C LEU A 52 2.95 -10.21 -18.45
N ILE A 53 2.64 -11.11 -19.39
CA ILE A 53 1.72 -10.82 -20.49
C ILE A 53 0.37 -11.45 -20.12
N TYR A 54 -0.63 -10.62 -19.97
CA TYR A 54 -2.00 -11.04 -19.83
C TYR A 54 -2.68 -10.99 -21.20
N PHE A 55 -3.20 -12.14 -21.67
CA PHE A 55 -3.91 -12.24 -22.95
C PHE A 55 -5.42 -12.25 -22.74
N ALA A 56 -6.17 -11.66 -23.68
CA ALA A 56 -7.63 -11.72 -23.68
C ALA A 56 -8.15 -13.14 -23.92
N ASP A 57 -7.50 -13.88 -24.86
CA ASP A 57 -7.97 -15.14 -25.42
C ASP A 57 -6.98 -16.30 -25.21
N ALA A 58 -5.95 -16.15 -24.39
CA ALA A 58 -4.97 -17.18 -24.09
C ALA A 58 -4.54 -17.14 -22.63
N GLU A 59 -3.83 -18.19 -22.17
CA GLU A 59 -3.24 -18.22 -20.82
C GLU A 59 -2.19 -17.13 -20.65
N PRO A 60 -2.15 -16.48 -19.47
CA PRO A 60 -1.12 -15.51 -19.15
C PRO A 60 0.26 -16.17 -19.10
N VAL A 61 1.30 -15.41 -19.42
CA VAL A 61 2.68 -15.88 -19.40
C VAL A 61 3.51 -14.96 -18.50
N LEU A 62 4.08 -15.54 -17.45
CA LEU A 62 4.98 -14.87 -16.51
C LEU A 62 6.43 -15.15 -16.89
N PHE A 63 7.21 -14.10 -17.09
CA PHE A 63 8.66 -14.16 -17.26
C PHE A 63 9.34 -13.82 -15.95
N VAL A 64 10.27 -14.66 -15.52
CA VAL A 64 11.05 -14.42 -14.29
C VAL A 64 12.53 -14.66 -14.52
N PRO A 65 13.41 -13.99 -13.75
CA PRO A 65 14.83 -14.32 -13.73
C PRO A 65 15.07 -15.78 -13.34
N GLN A 66 16.12 -16.41 -13.88
CA GLN A 66 16.48 -17.79 -13.49
C GLN A 66 16.81 -17.94 -12.01
N ILE A 67 17.26 -16.86 -11.37
CA ILE A 67 17.60 -16.85 -9.95
C ILE A 67 16.40 -16.56 -9.04
N GLU A 68 15.21 -16.32 -9.61
CA GLU A 68 14.00 -16.05 -8.82
C GLU A 68 13.57 -17.31 -8.04
N PRO A 69 13.34 -17.25 -6.71
CA PRO A 69 12.78 -18.33 -5.94
C PRO A 69 11.43 -18.79 -6.50
N ARG A 70 11.15 -20.10 -6.48
CA ARG A 70 9.95 -20.67 -7.09
C ARG A 70 8.82 -20.97 -6.10
N ASP A 71 9.13 -21.05 -4.84
CA ASP A 71 8.26 -21.46 -3.73
C ASP A 71 7.10 -20.49 -3.45
N HIS A 72 7.16 -19.28 -3.99
CA HIS A 72 6.11 -18.25 -3.84
C HIS A 72 5.42 -17.87 -5.15
N ILE A 73 5.74 -18.56 -6.26
CA ILE A 73 5.05 -18.36 -7.54
C ILE A 73 3.81 -19.26 -7.57
N PRO A 74 2.60 -18.73 -7.87
CA PRO A 74 1.40 -19.53 -8.00
C PRO A 74 1.56 -20.64 -9.04
N GLY A 75 1.18 -21.88 -8.67
CA GLY A 75 1.44 -23.08 -9.48
C GLY A 75 0.60 -23.21 -10.75
N ASP A 76 -0.44 -22.40 -10.91
CA ASP A 76 -1.33 -22.32 -12.08
C ASP A 76 -0.83 -21.36 -13.18
N LEU A 77 0.29 -20.65 -12.94
CA LEU A 77 0.88 -19.75 -13.92
C LEU A 77 1.84 -20.48 -14.88
N ARG A 78 1.73 -20.15 -16.15
CA ARG A 78 2.75 -20.52 -17.13
C ARG A 78 3.96 -19.63 -16.98
N VAL A 79 5.08 -20.21 -16.50
CA VAL A 79 6.31 -19.48 -16.21
C VAL A 79 7.37 -19.77 -17.26
N LEU A 80 8.02 -18.73 -17.76
CA LEU A 80 9.19 -18.77 -18.63
C LEU A 80 10.36 -18.08 -17.92
N GLU A 81 11.52 -18.75 -17.93
CA GLU A 81 12.75 -18.20 -17.36
C GLU A 81 13.56 -17.47 -18.41
N TYR A 82 14.24 -16.42 -17.97
CA TYR A 82 15.26 -15.77 -18.78
C TYR A 82 16.56 -15.62 -17.97
N PRO A 83 17.74 -15.59 -18.64
CA PRO A 83 19.01 -15.52 -17.94
C PRO A 83 19.16 -14.15 -17.23
N TRP A 84 19.34 -14.21 -15.92
CA TRP A 84 19.63 -13.06 -15.07
C TRP A 84 20.65 -13.47 -14.02
N GLY A 85 21.69 -12.63 -13.84
CA GLY A 85 22.79 -12.96 -12.93
C GLY A 85 23.81 -13.95 -13.51
N ASP A 86 23.63 -14.43 -14.73
CA ASP A 86 24.65 -15.17 -15.46
C ASP A 86 25.58 -14.18 -16.17
N LEU A 87 26.82 -14.11 -15.72
CA LEU A 87 27.85 -13.24 -16.31
C LEU A 87 28.18 -13.57 -17.78
N LYS A 88 27.72 -14.71 -18.28
CA LYS A 88 27.85 -15.10 -19.70
C LYS A 88 26.71 -14.56 -20.55
N CYS A 89 25.61 -14.15 -19.95
CA CYS A 89 24.52 -13.47 -20.63
C CYS A 89 24.87 -11.98 -20.73
N GLY A 90 25.08 -11.47 -21.94
CA GLY A 90 25.51 -10.09 -22.15
C GLY A 90 24.48 -9.06 -21.67
N ASP A 91 23.23 -9.19 -22.13
CA ASP A 91 22.13 -8.28 -21.77
C ASP A 91 20.82 -9.05 -21.53
N PRO A 92 20.47 -9.31 -20.27
CA PRO A 92 19.25 -10.05 -19.92
C PRO A 92 17.96 -9.30 -20.31
N TYR A 93 17.98 -7.99 -20.39
CA TYR A 93 16.80 -7.21 -20.78
C TYR A 93 16.45 -7.40 -22.27
N SER A 94 17.46 -7.44 -23.15
CA SER A 94 17.25 -7.74 -24.56
C SER A 94 16.69 -9.15 -24.77
N VAL A 95 17.18 -10.15 -24.01
CA VAL A 95 16.63 -11.51 -24.04
C VAL A 95 15.17 -11.52 -23.59
N LEU A 96 14.84 -10.82 -22.50
CA LEU A 96 13.46 -10.71 -22.00
C LEU A 96 12.55 -10.05 -23.03
N VAL A 97 12.96 -8.93 -23.63
CA VAL A 97 12.15 -8.21 -24.64
C VAL A 97 11.92 -9.11 -25.87
N SER A 98 12.95 -9.81 -26.35
CA SER A 98 12.79 -10.77 -27.47
C SER A 98 11.78 -11.88 -27.13
N ALA A 99 11.90 -12.48 -25.95
CA ALA A 99 11.00 -13.55 -25.52
C ALA A 99 9.55 -13.06 -25.36
N VAL A 100 9.33 -11.82 -24.90
CA VAL A 100 8.02 -11.16 -24.84
C VAL A 100 7.47 -10.98 -26.27
N GLY A 101 8.26 -10.48 -27.21
CA GLY A 101 7.91 -10.31 -28.61
C GLY A 101 7.48 -11.66 -29.26
N ASP A 102 8.24 -12.72 -29.01
CA ASP A 102 7.94 -14.07 -29.51
C ASP A 102 6.57 -14.59 -28.98
N GLN A 103 6.25 -14.36 -27.69
CA GLN A 103 4.97 -14.78 -27.14
C GLN A 103 3.80 -13.95 -27.69
N LEU A 104 3.97 -12.64 -27.91
CA LEU A 104 2.96 -11.83 -28.57
C LEU A 104 2.72 -12.30 -30.00
N ALA A 105 3.78 -12.51 -30.79
CA ALA A 105 3.71 -13.01 -32.17
C ALA A 105 3.05 -14.40 -32.26
N LYS A 106 3.40 -15.32 -31.35
CA LYS A 106 2.82 -16.68 -31.27
C LYS A 106 1.30 -16.61 -31.03
N ASN A 107 0.81 -15.62 -30.32
CA ASN A 107 -0.62 -15.41 -30.08
C ASN A 107 -1.27 -14.46 -31.10
N GLY A 108 -0.56 -14.08 -32.17
CA GLY A 108 -1.04 -13.19 -33.22
C GLY A 108 -1.41 -11.78 -32.74
N VAL A 109 -0.70 -11.28 -31.71
CA VAL A 109 -0.91 -9.96 -31.13
C VAL A 109 0.18 -9.02 -31.66
N ASN A 110 -0.23 -7.92 -32.29
CA ASN A 110 0.68 -6.84 -32.70
C ASN A 110 0.70 -5.71 -31.67
N ALA A 111 1.63 -4.77 -31.83
CA ALA A 111 1.84 -3.66 -30.89
C ALA A 111 0.59 -2.79 -30.68
N GLU A 112 -0.24 -2.58 -31.73
CA GLU A 112 -1.47 -1.79 -31.63
C GLU A 112 -2.61 -2.51 -30.87
N GLN A 113 -2.47 -3.81 -30.66
CA GLN A 113 -3.39 -4.66 -29.90
C GLN A 113 -2.90 -4.95 -28.49
N ALA A 114 -1.67 -4.55 -28.16
CA ALA A 114 -1.07 -4.68 -26.84
C ALA A 114 -0.99 -3.32 -26.13
N GLY A 115 -1.22 -3.33 -24.83
CA GLY A 115 -1.14 -2.16 -23.97
C GLY A 115 -0.32 -2.37 -22.72
N MET A 116 0.05 -1.26 -22.08
CA MET A 116 0.69 -1.21 -20.77
C MET A 116 0.31 0.07 -20.04
N ASN A 117 0.54 0.11 -18.73
CA ASN A 117 0.28 1.29 -17.93
C ASN A 117 1.19 2.47 -18.38
N PRO A 118 0.64 3.68 -18.58
CA PRO A 118 1.44 4.86 -18.93
C PRO A 118 2.50 5.22 -17.87
N GLY A 119 2.28 4.86 -16.61
CA GLY A 119 3.23 5.06 -15.51
C GLY A 119 4.26 3.94 -15.33
N ALA A 120 4.27 2.92 -16.21
CA ALA A 120 5.11 1.74 -16.03
C ALA A 120 6.61 2.04 -15.85
N PHE A 121 7.12 3.11 -16.44
CA PHE A 121 8.54 3.48 -16.40
C PHE A 121 8.88 4.55 -15.36
N ARG A 122 7.89 5.13 -14.71
CA ARG A 122 8.11 5.98 -13.54
C ARG A 122 7.94 5.10 -12.30
N ALA A 123 9.01 4.42 -11.93
CA ALA A 123 9.04 3.68 -10.69
C ALA A 123 8.94 4.66 -9.52
N SER A 124 7.74 4.81 -8.96
CA SER A 124 7.68 5.07 -7.55
C SER A 124 8.06 3.75 -6.89
N LEU A 125 9.25 3.73 -6.31
CA LEU A 125 9.75 2.52 -5.69
C LEU A 125 8.90 2.22 -4.47
N PRO A 126 8.60 0.95 -4.25
CA PRO A 126 8.21 0.52 -2.93
C PRO A 126 9.32 0.95 -1.96
N ILE A 127 8.92 1.38 -0.78
CA ILE A 127 9.78 1.61 0.40
C ILE A 127 10.80 0.47 0.61
N GLN A 128 10.56 -0.69 0.04
CA GLN A 128 11.37 -1.89 0.10
C GLN A 128 12.67 -1.86 -0.69
N ALA A 129 12.77 -1.03 -1.69
CA ALA A 129 13.99 -0.92 -2.46
C ALA A 129 14.91 0.11 -1.81
N ALA A 130 15.76 -0.34 -0.91
CA ALA A 130 16.90 0.46 -0.44
C ALA A 130 17.83 0.83 -1.60
N GLU A 131 17.76 0.09 -2.70
CA GLU A 131 18.51 0.30 -3.91
C GLU A 131 17.58 0.30 -5.13
N GLN A 132 17.66 1.37 -5.90
CA GLN A 132 17.03 1.45 -7.21
C GLN A 132 17.97 0.77 -8.22
N ILE A 133 17.58 -0.41 -8.69
CA ILE A 133 18.24 -0.98 -9.85
C ILE A 133 17.86 -0.13 -11.06
N PRO A 134 18.81 0.56 -11.71
CA PRO A 134 18.51 1.37 -12.88
C PRO A 134 17.95 0.44 -13.97
N ILE A 135 16.77 0.75 -14.45
CA ILE A 135 16.23 0.09 -15.63
C ILE A 135 16.89 0.75 -16.81
N PRO A 136 17.55 -0.03 -17.70
CA PRO A 136 18.13 0.53 -18.90
C PRO A 136 17.08 1.32 -19.69
N GLU A 137 17.41 2.53 -20.15
CA GLU A 137 16.50 3.37 -20.94
C GLU A 137 15.99 2.62 -22.18
N ASP A 138 16.84 1.79 -22.78
CA ASP A 138 16.51 0.96 -23.93
C ASP A 138 15.44 -0.09 -23.63
N PHE A 139 15.40 -0.67 -22.42
CA PHE A 139 14.38 -1.66 -22.05
C PHE A 139 12.97 -1.06 -22.10
N ALA A 140 12.79 0.11 -21.52
CA ALA A 140 11.53 0.84 -21.56
C ALA A 140 11.11 1.19 -22.99
N GLY A 141 12.07 1.63 -23.81
CA GLY A 141 11.88 1.92 -25.22
C GLY A 141 11.44 0.69 -26.00
N HIS A 142 12.14 -0.43 -25.84
CA HIS A 142 11.84 -1.69 -26.52
C HIS A 142 10.47 -2.25 -26.13
N LEU A 143 10.10 -2.26 -24.82
CA LEU A 143 8.76 -2.66 -24.41
C LEU A 143 7.68 -1.76 -25.03
N SER A 144 7.95 -0.47 -25.18
CA SER A 144 7.03 0.45 -25.83
C SER A 144 6.81 0.14 -27.31
N THR A 145 7.74 -0.50 -27.99
CA THR A 145 7.56 -0.98 -29.38
C THR A 145 6.68 -2.21 -29.46
N LEU A 146 6.61 -3.01 -28.39
CA LEU A 146 5.78 -4.22 -28.32
C LEU A 146 4.36 -3.94 -27.84
N ALA A 147 4.14 -2.88 -27.05
CA ALA A 147 2.84 -2.47 -26.54
C ALA A 147 2.65 -0.97 -26.72
N ALA A 148 1.99 -0.59 -27.82
CA ALA A 148 1.84 0.82 -28.21
C ALA A 148 0.77 1.56 -27.39
N LYS A 149 -0.25 0.85 -26.89
CA LYS A 149 -1.36 1.48 -26.19
C LYS A 149 -1.02 1.81 -24.74
N ARG A 150 -1.46 2.98 -24.31
CA ARG A 150 -1.39 3.47 -22.93
C ARG A 150 -2.80 3.78 -22.47
N ASN A 151 -3.25 3.15 -21.39
CA ASN A 151 -4.60 3.36 -20.88
C ASN A 151 -4.60 3.67 -19.38
N PRO A 152 -4.86 4.92 -18.99
CA PRO A 152 -4.89 5.29 -17.57
C PRO A 152 -6.05 4.63 -16.80
N ALA A 153 -7.11 4.17 -17.49
CA ALA A 153 -8.23 3.49 -16.87
C ALA A 153 -7.82 2.13 -16.24
N PHE A 154 -6.65 1.60 -16.58
CA PHE A 154 -6.08 0.44 -15.86
C PHE A 154 -5.97 0.67 -14.35
N ALA A 155 -5.74 1.92 -13.92
CA ALA A 155 -5.71 2.28 -12.52
C ALA A 155 -7.02 1.95 -11.77
N ASN A 156 -8.17 1.88 -12.47
CA ASN A 156 -9.44 1.54 -11.84
C ASN A 156 -9.47 0.10 -11.30
N LEU A 157 -8.63 -0.80 -11.79
CA LEU A 157 -8.51 -2.16 -11.26
C LEU A 157 -7.95 -2.19 -9.83
N TYR A 158 -7.23 -1.14 -9.40
CA TYR A 158 -6.74 -1.01 -8.01
C TYR A 158 -7.85 -0.67 -7.02
N LEU A 159 -8.93 -0.02 -7.47
CA LEU A 159 -9.92 0.57 -6.57
C LEU A 159 -10.63 -0.51 -5.74
N ARG A 160 -11.07 -1.60 -6.35
CA ARG A 160 -11.78 -2.68 -5.66
C ARG A 160 -10.90 -3.90 -5.52
N LYS A 161 -10.84 -4.44 -4.31
CA LYS A 161 -10.10 -5.65 -3.96
C LYS A 161 -11.06 -6.85 -4.00
N THR A 162 -10.54 -7.97 -4.47
CA THR A 162 -11.24 -9.26 -4.38
C THR A 162 -11.25 -9.78 -2.93
N PRO A 163 -12.13 -10.72 -2.57
CA PRO A 163 -12.13 -11.31 -1.23
C PRO A 163 -10.77 -11.85 -0.79
N GLN A 164 -10.02 -12.49 -1.70
CA GLN A 164 -8.69 -13.04 -1.41
C GLN A 164 -7.65 -11.94 -1.15
N GLU A 165 -7.71 -10.85 -1.93
CA GLU A 165 -6.84 -9.69 -1.72
C GLU A 165 -7.17 -8.97 -0.41
N ILE A 166 -8.45 -8.87 -0.05
CA ILE A 166 -8.90 -8.33 1.24
C ILE A 166 -8.36 -9.19 2.39
N ASP A 167 -8.40 -10.53 2.28
CA ASP A 167 -7.84 -11.42 3.28
C ASP A 167 -6.33 -11.24 3.43
N ALA A 168 -5.60 -11.05 2.34
CA ALA A 168 -4.17 -10.74 2.38
C ALA A 168 -3.88 -9.37 3.03
N ILE A 169 -4.70 -8.36 2.76
CA ILE A 169 -4.60 -7.04 3.42
C ILE A 169 -4.93 -7.16 4.91
N ARG A 170 -5.88 -8.01 5.32
CA ARG A 170 -6.13 -8.30 6.75
C ARG A 170 -4.90 -8.90 7.43
N VAL A 171 -4.15 -9.78 6.73
CA VAL A 171 -2.87 -10.30 7.25
C VAL A 171 -1.86 -9.17 7.44
N ALA A 172 -1.72 -8.25 6.49
CA ALA A 172 -0.83 -7.11 6.62
C ALA A 172 -1.22 -6.22 7.82
N ASN A 173 -2.52 -5.94 8.01
CA ASN A 173 -3.03 -5.19 9.16
C ASN A 173 -2.78 -5.93 10.50
N ARG A 174 -2.94 -7.25 10.55
CA ARG A 174 -2.63 -8.04 11.75
C ARG A 174 -1.14 -7.94 12.11
N VAL A 175 -0.26 -8.01 11.14
CA VAL A 175 1.19 -7.86 11.35
C VAL A 175 1.54 -6.43 11.78
N ALA A 176 0.91 -5.41 11.17
CA ALA A 176 1.07 -4.02 11.57
C ALA A 176 0.64 -3.81 13.04
N ASN A 177 -0.47 -4.42 13.48
CA ASN A 177 -0.92 -4.36 14.88
C ASN A 177 0.09 -5.00 15.87
N ILE A 178 0.80 -6.07 15.47
CA ILE A 178 1.92 -6.61 16.28
C ILE A 178 3.02 -5.54 16.41
N GLY A 179 3.32 -4.80 15.35
CA GLY A 179 4.23 -3.67 15.38
C GLY A 179 3.74 -2.54 16.28
N LEU A 180 2.45 -2.18 16.20
CA LEU A 180 1.85 -1.15 17.04
C LEU A 180 1.88 -1.52 18.53
N GLN A 181 1.74 -2.81 18.88
CA GLN A 181 1.93 -3.23 20.28
C GLN A 181 3.37 -2.93 20.75
N ALA A 182 4.37 -3.22 19.92
CA ALA A 182 5.76 -2.86 20.26
C ALA A 182 5.96 -1.32 20.34
N PHE A 183 5.25 -0.53 19.51
CA PHE A 183 5.24 0.91 19.66
C PHE A 183 4.71 1.36 21.02
N PHE A 184 3.56 0.84 21.47
CA PHE A 184 2.99 1.18 22.79
C PHE A 184 3.92 0.77 23.94
N ASP A 185 4.53 -0.40 23.86
CA ASP A 185 5.42 -0.94 24.91
C ASP A 185 6.74 -0.14 25.02
N ASN A 186 7.22 0.44 23.91
CA ASN A 186 8.51 1.13 23.84
C ASN A 186 8.42 2.67 23.83
N SER A 187 7.22 3.26 23.70
CA SER A 187 7.02 4.72 23.72
C SER A 187 7.06 5.29 25.13
N GLN A 188 8.22 5.17 25.79
CA GLN A 188 8.44 5.58 27.17
C GLN A 188 9.49 6.68 27.25
N SER A 189 9.51 7.41 28.40
CA SER A 189 10.52 8.45 28.66
C SER A 189 11.93 7.87 28.50
N GLU A 190 12.82 8.68 27.92
CA GLU A 190 14.24 8.40 27.65
C GLU A 190 14.51 7.50 26.43
N ALA A 191 13.56 6.73 25.91
CA ALA A 191 13.72 6.08 24.61
C ALA A 191 13.87 7.16 23.50
N THR A 192 14.62 6.87 22.46
CA THR A 192 14.68 7.73 21.29
C THR A 192 13.64 7.33 20.24
N GLU A 193 13.22 8.27 19.37
CA GLU A 193 12.33 7.98 18.22
C GLU A 193 12.88 6.82 17.38
N ALA A 194 14.19 6.79 17.15
CA ALA A 194 14.86 5.75 16.39
C ALA A 194 14.84 4.37 17.09
N GLU A 195 14.99 4.32 18.41
CA GLU A 195 14.92 3.07 19.19
C GLU A 195 13.50 2.51 19.15
N VAL A 196 12.47 3.35 19.27
CA VAL A 196 11.07 2.94 19.15
C VAL A 196 10.78 2.40 17.74
N ALA A 197 11.20 3.10 16.70
CA ALA A 197 11.05 2.66 15.31
C ALA A 197 11.73 1.30 15.07
N ALA A 198 12.98 1.13 15.54
CA ALA A 198 13.72 -0.11 15.42
C ALA A 198 13.04 -1.30 16.13
N ALA A 199 12.45 -1.08 17.30
CA ALA A 199 11.70 -2.11 18.03
C ALA A 199 10.48 -2.59 17.21
N VAL A 200 9.74 -1.66 16.63
CA VAL A 200 8.57 -1.93 15.75
C VAL A 200 9.00 -2.74 14.51
N GLU A 201 10.00 -2.28 13.78
CA GLU A 201 10.46 -2.96 12.57
C GLU A 201 11.01 -4.35 12.86
N SER A 202 11.75 -4.51 13.98
CA SER A 202 12.29 -5.80 14.42
C SER A 202 11.20 -6.85 14.65
N ILE A 203 10.10 -6.50 15.32
CA ILE A 203 9.04 -7.48 15.62
C ILE A 203 8.24 -7.85 14.36
N ILE A 204 8.05 -6.90 13.44
CA ILE A 204 7.40 -7.14 12.16
C ILE A 204 8.25 -8.07 11.29
N TYR A 205 9.56 -7.85 11.22
CA TYR A 205 10.46 -8.72 10.47
C TYR A 205 10.46 -10.16 10.99
N ARG A 206 10.31 -10.36 12.29
CA ARG A 206 10.23 -11.69 12.94
C ARG A 206 8.96 -12.46 12.57
N GLN A 207 7.99 -11.86 11.90
CA GLN A 207 6.80 -12.58 11.43
C GLN A 207 7.08 -13.46 10.20
N ILE A 208 8.23 -13.32 9.54
CA ILE A 208 8.62 -14.17 8.41
C ILE A 208 8.74 -15.64 8.91
N GLY A 209 8.10 -16.55 8.17
CA GLY A 209 8.01 -17.97 8.52
C GLY A 209 6.78 -18.34 9.36
N CYS A 210 6.01 -17.36 9.85
CA CYS A 210 4.77 -17.60 10.58
C CYS A 210 3.58 -17.53 9.59
N ASP A 211 2.60 -18.43 9.75
CA ASP A 211 1.29 -18.36 9.07
C ASP A 211 1.35 -18.09 7.53
N GLY A 212 2.33 -18.66 6.84
CA GLY A 212 2.49 -18.48 5.39
C GLY A 212 3.09 -17.12 4.99
N ILE A 213 3.65 -16.36 5.93
CA ILE A 213 4.36 -15.11 5.65
C ILE A 213 5.77 -15.44 5.16
N PHE A 214 6.03 -15.28 3.87
CA PHE A 214 7.36 -15.45 3.27
C PHE A 214 8.12 -14.13 3.13
N HIS A 215 7.42 -13.00 3.20
CA HIS A 215 8.00 -11.66 3.13
C HIS A 215 7.26 -10.72 4.10
N SER A 216 8.02 -9.98 4.92
CA SER A 216 7.49 -8.94 5.80
C SER A 216 8.50 -7.81 5.93
N ARG A 217 8.05 -6.58 5.74
CA ARG A 217 8.83 -5.35 5.88
C ARG A 217 7.95 -4.26 6.46
N ALA A 218 8.57 -3.35 7.20
CA ALA A 218 7.92 -2.15 7.65
C ALA A 218 8.82 -0.94 7.49
N TRP A 219 8.19 0.21 7.45
CA TRP A 219 8.80 1.50 7.64
C TRP A 219 8.09 2.17 8.80
N ALA A 220 8.73 2.16 9.96
CA ALA A 220 8.24 2.79 11.17
C ALA A 220 8.81 4.22 11.26
N MET A 221 7.93 5.20 11.16
CA MET A 221 8.28 6.62 11.15
C MET A 221 7.77 7.25 12.44
N VAL A 222 8.65 7.42 13.43
CA VAL A 222 8.31 7.88 14.78
C VAL A 222 8.73 9.33 14.98
N GLN A 223 7.80 10.18 15.41
CA GLN A 223 8.04 11.59 15.75
C GLN A 223 7.46 11.90 17.12
N SER A 224 8.15 12.71 17.91
CA SER A 224 7.74 13.03 19.28
C SER A 224 7.82 14.53 19.59
N GLY A 225 6.91 15.00 20.44
CA GLY A 225 6.86 16.40 20.87
C GLY A 225 6.95 17.37 19.68
N PRO A 226 7.92 18.30 19.63
CA PRO A 226 8.03 19.28 18.54
C PRO A 226 8.18 18.64 17.13
N ASN A 227 8.72 17.41 17.01
CA ASN A 227 8.79 16.73 15.73
C ASN A 227 7.39 16.26 15.26
N SER A 228 6.52 15.84 16.18
CA SER A 228 5.14 15.46 15.87
C SER A 228 4.28 16.64 15.40
N ALA A 229 4.64 17.87 15.79
CA ALA A 229 3.93 19.10 15.45
C ALA A 229 4.15 19.56 13.99
N ASP A 230 4.97 18.85 13.23
CA ASP A 230 5.32 19.21 11.85
C ASP A 230 4.95 18.05 10.90
N ALA A 231 3.81 18.19 10.23
CA ALA A 231 3.35 17.20 9.25
C ALA A 231 4.39 16.89 8.15
N GLY A 232 5.29 17.83 7.82
CA GLY A 232 6.36 17.62 6.85
C GLY A 232 7.49 16.70 7.32
N ARG A 233 7.50 16.33 8.60
CA ARG A 233 8.51 15.43 9.18
C ARG A 233 8.05 13.99 9.35
N PHE A 234 6.86 13.65 8.92
CA PHE A 234 6.23 12.33 9.16
C PHE A 234 7.10 11.13 8.75
N ASN A 235 7.98 11.29 7.78
CA ASN A 235 8.83 10.21 7.26
C ASN A 235 10.23 10.14 7.90
N ARG A 236 10.43 10.76 9.06
CA ARG A 236 11.78 10.93 9.61
C ARG A 236 11.84 10.77 11.13
N SER A 237 12.21 9.58 11.58
CA SER A 237 12.62 9.36 12.97
C SER A 237 14.01 9.95 13.24
N THR A 238 14.23 10.45 14.43
CA THR A 238 15.49 11.08 14.85
C THR A 238 16.05 10.46 16.14
N GLY A 239 17.22 10.94 16.58
CA GLY A 239 17.78 10.61 17.90
C GLY A 239 17.18 11.40 19.05
N ARG A 240 16.05 12.13 18.85
CA ARG A 240 15.39 12.85 19.94
C ARG A 240 14.89 11.86 21.00
N ARG A 241 15.18 12.15 22.28
CA ARG A 241 14.61 11.38 23.39
C ARG A 241 13.18 11.80 23.66
N LEU A 242 12.33 10.83 23.90
CA LEU A 242 10.97 11.04 24.36
C LEU A 242 10.99 11.60 25.77
N THR A 243 10.19 12.62 26.03
CA THR A 243 10.10 13.24 27.35
C THR A 243 8.65 13.18 27.87
N ASN A 244 8.51 13.18 29.19
CA ASN A 244 7.18 13.18 29.81
C ASN A 244 6.35 14.38 29.33
N GLY A 245 5.12 14.13 28.87
CA GLY A 245 4.22 15.11 28.30
C GLY A 245 4.23 15.16 26.76
N ASP A 246 5.22 14.54 26.08
CA ASP A 246 5.22 14.46 24.61
C ASP A 246 4.04 13.66 24.09
N LEU A 247 3.48 14.12 22.96
CA LEU A 247 2.78 13.23 22.02
C LEU A 247 3.82 12.56 21.13
N VAL A 248 3.67 11.25 20.95
CA VAL A 248 4.49 10.43 20.05
C VAL A 248 3.58 9.86 18.97
N VAL A 249 3.87 10.20 17.75
CA VAL A 249 3.17 9.69 16.55
C VAL A 249 4.04 8.62 15.92
N ILE A 250 3.45 7.52 15.53
CA ILE A 250 4.01 6.58 14.58
C ILE A 250 3.18 6.54 13.32
N GLU A 251 3.81 6.72 12.18
CA GLU A 251 3.33 6.30 10.88
C GLU A 251 3.94 4.95 10.57
N LEU A 252 3.14 3.94 10.25
CA LEU A 252 3.59 2.57 10.08
C LEU A 252 3.11 1.97 8.76
N ALA A 253 3.95 2.06 7.74
CA ALA A 253 3.77 1.31 6.51
C ALA A 253 4.24 -0.13 6.71
N THR A 254 3.36 -1.11 6.50
CA THR A 254 3.69 -2.53 6.64
C THR A 254 3.34 -3.29 5.37
N CYS A 255 4.33 -4.02 4.82
CA CYS A 255 4.13 -4.87 3.66
C CYS A 255 4.30 -6.34 4.04
N VAL A 256 3.30 -7.16 3.73
CA VAL A 256 3.33 -8.60 3.96
C VAL A 256 2.98 -9.31 2.66
N ASN A 257 3.87 -10.15 2.16
CA ASN A 257 3.70 -10.90 0.90
C ASN A 257 3.28 -10.00 -0.28
N GLY A 258 3.73 -8.72 -0.27
CA GLY A 258 3.41 -7.72 -1.29
C GLY A 258 2.17 -6.86 -1.00
N TYR A 259 1.31 -7.23 -0.04
CA TYR A 259 0.14 -6.44 0.35
C TYR A 259 0.47 -5.47 1.48
N TRP A 260 -0.14 -4.28 1.45
CA TRP A 260 0.19 -3.18 2.33
C TRP A 260 -0.92 -2.86 3.34
N SER A 261 -0.48 -2.47 4.52
CA SER A 261 -1.24 -1.77 5.54
C SER A 261 -0.57 -0.42 5.81
N ASP A 262 -1.38 0.58 6.11
CA ASP A 262 -0.98 1.93 6.45
C ASP A 262 -1.70 2.36 7.72
N LEU A 263 -0.97 2.57 8.81
CA LEU A 263 -1.54 2.84 10.11
C LEU A 263 -0.77 3.95 10.84
N THR A 264 -1.51 4.88 11.40
CA THR A 264 -0.94 5.86 12.35
C THR A 264 -1.55 5.71 13.72
N ARG A 265 -0.72 5.80 14.75
CA ARG A 265 -1.16 5.94 16.15
C ARG A 265 -0.40 7.07 16.83
N THR A 266 -1.10 7.71 17.76
CA THR A 266 -0.52 8.73 18.63
C THR A 266 -0.75 8.34 20.09
N VAL A 267 0.31 8.38 20.89
CA VAL A 267 0.26 8.15 22.35
C VAL A 267 0.91 9.29 23.09
N ALA A 268 0.60 9.43 24.38
CA ALA A 268 1.28 10.36 25.24
C ALA A 268 2.32 9.64 26.12
N VAL A 269 3.50 10.24 26.27
CA VAL A 269 4.49 9.78 27.26
C VAL A 269 4.10 10.33 28.62
N GLY A 270 3.65 9.44 29.51
CA GLY A 270 3.14 9.84 30.82
C GLY A 270 1.87 10.69 30.70
N ARG A 271 1.81 11.84 31.44
CA ARG A 271 0.64 12.73 31.41
C ARG A 271 0.89 13.89 30.46
N PRO A 272 0.13 14.00 29.35
CA PRO A 272 0.26 15.13 28.42
C PRO A 272 -0.24 16.43 29.08
N GLN A 273 0.22 17.58 28.58
CA GLN A 273 -0.38 18.87 28.90
C GLN A 273 -1.81 18.94 28.30
N SER A 274 -2.65 19.80 28.87
CA SER A 274 -4.06 19.93 28.46
C SER A 274 -4.21 20.21 26.96
N GLU A 275 -3.34 21.08 26.40
CA GLU A 275 -3.37 21.43 24.98
C GLU A 275 -2.94 20.27 24.07
N ALA A 276 -2.02 19.44 24.52
CA ALA A 276 -1.62 18.24 23.77
C ALA A 276 -2.70 17.15 23.83
N ALA A 277 -3.37 16.97 24.99
CA ALA A 277 -4.49 16.07 25.13
C ALA A 277 -5.66 16.49 24.21
N GLU A 278 -5.99 17.78 24.15
CA GLU A 278 -7.00 18.35 23.25
C GLU A 278 -6.73 18.00 21.77
N ILE A 279 -5.48 18.13 21.32
CA ILE A 279 -5.07 17.80 19.95
C ILE A 279 -5.28 16.31 19.65
N LEU A 280 -4.89 15.44 20.59
CA LEU A 280 -5.06 13.98 20.43
C LEU A 280 -6.52 13.57 20.40
N ASP A 281 -7.34 14.09 21.31
CA ASP A 281 -8.77 13.79 21.37
C ASP A 281 -9.49 14.30 20.11
N LEU A 282 -9.11 15.49 19.62
CA LEU A 282 -9.67 16.04 18.40
C LEU A 282 -9.33 15.20 17.16
N ALA A 283 -8.11 14.69 17.04
CA ALA A 283 -7.73 13.80 15.95
C ALA A 283 -8.54 12.49 15.98
N ARG A 284 -8.77 11.90 17.17
CA ARG A 284 -9.62 10.71 17.37
C ARG A 284 -11.06 10.96 16.98
N ASP A 285 -11.66 12.06 17.47
CA ASP A 285 -13.05 12.42 17.19
C ASP A 285 -13.27 12.67 15.70
N ALA A 286 -12.31 13.32 15.03
CA ALA A 286 -12.36 13.55 13.60
C ALA A 286 -12.29 12.26 12.79
N GLN A 287 -11.37 11.37 13.15
CA GLN A 287 -11.21 10.07 12.50
C GLN A 287 -12.46 9.20 12.70
N GLN A 288 -12.97 9.10 13.92
CA GLN A 288 -14.17 8.30 14.20
C GLN A 288 -15.39 8.83 13.44
N ALA A 289 -15.58 10.17 13.37
CA ALA A 289 -16.68 10.77 12.63
C ALA A 289 -16.63 10.46 11.13
N ALA A 290 -15.45 10.41 10.54
CA ALA A 290 -15.26 10.01 9.14
C ALA A 290 -15.55 8.52 8.94
N ILE A 291 -15.01 7.64 9.80
CA ILE A 291 -15.23 6.19 9.72
C ILE A 291 -16.73 5.85 9.83
N ASP A 292 -17.43 6.42 10.80
CA ASP A 292 -18.87 6.15 11.05
C ASP A 292 -19.75 6.53 9.84
N ALA A 293 -19.29 7.44 9.00
CA ALA A 293 -20.02 7.87 7.82
C ALA A 293 -19.81 6.98 6.60
N ILE A 294 -18.79 6.10 6.61
CA ILE A 294 -18.41 5.28 5.44
C ILE A 294 -19.48 4.25 5.11
N ARG A 295 -19.98 4.31 3.87
CA ARG A 295 -20.92 3.37 3.27
C ARG A 295 -20.87 3.47 1.75
N PRO A 296 -21.33 2.47 1.01
CA PRO A 296 -21.47 2.57 -0.45
C PRO A 296 -22.28 3.80 -0.88
N GLY A 297 -21.82 4.47 -1.93
CA GLY A 297 -22.49 5.62 -2.55
C GLY A 297 -22.24 6.97 -1.88
N ILE A 298 -21.57 7.03 -0.71
CA ILE A 298 -21.12 8.31 -0.15
C ILE A 298 -19.91 8.83 -0.93
N SER A 299 -19.79 10.15 -1.14
CA SER A 299 -18.62 10.71 -1.82
C SER A 299 -17.43 10.89 -0.89
N ALA A 300 -16.21 10.84 -1.45
CA ALA A 300 -14.98 11.04 -0.70
C ALA A 300 -14.91 12.44 -0.08
N GLY A 301 -15.43 13.46 -0.77
CA GLY A 301 -15.52 14.82 -0.23
C GLY A 301 -16.47 14.93 0.97
N GLN A 302 -17.54 14.12 1.02
CA GLN A 302 -18.42 14.07 2.20
C GLN A 302 -17.71 13.44 3.40
N ILE A 303 -16.90 12.40 3.19
CA ILE A 303 -16.10 11.79 4.26
C ILE A 303 -15.03 12.77 4.77
N ASP A 304 -14.32 13.48 3.86
CA ASP A 304 -13.39 14.54 4.28
C ASP A 304 -14.10 15.60 5.14
N ALA A 305 -15.30 16.03 4.73
CA ALA A 305 -16.07 17.01 5.50
C ALA A 305 -16.42 16.52 6.91
N MET A 306 -16.74 15.23 7.11
CA MET A 306 -17.02 14.68 8.45
C MET A 306 -15.84 14.84 9.41
N ALA A 307 -14.61 14.58 8.93
CA ALA A 307 -13.41 14.79 9.74
C ALA A 307 -13.07 16.28 9.89
N ARG A 308 -13.05 17.00 8.78
CA ARG A 308 -12.58 18.40 8.72
C ARG A 308 -13.49 19.34 9.51
N ASP A 309 -14.82 19.17 9.45
CA ASP A 309 -15.77 19.99 10.17
C ASP A 309 -15.61 19.85 11.70
N LYS A 310 -15.24 18.65 12.21
CA LYS A 310 -14.88 18.48 13.63
C LYS A 310 -13.71 19.35 14.04
N ILE A 311 -12.67 19.35 13.22
CA ILE A 311 -11.43 20.12 13.47
C ILE A 311 -11.70 21.64 13.34
N VAL A 312 -12.48 22.04 12.33
CA VAL A 312 -12.88 23.45 12.11
C VAL A 312 -13.72 23.98 13.25
N ALA A 313 -14.68 23.19 13.75
CA ALA A 313 -15.58 23.60 14.85
C ALA A 313 -14.83 23.91 16.15
N GLN A 314 -13.65 23.32 16.34
CA GLN A 314 -12.78 23.60 17.51
C GLN A 314 -11.73 24.71 17.24
N GLY A 315 -11.76 25.36 16.08
CA GLY A 315 -10.86 26.45 15.73
C GLY A 315 -9.49 26.01 15.18
N PHE A 316 -9.33 24.72 14.84
CA PHE A 316 -8.05 24.16 14.37
C PHE A 316 -7.96 24.03 12.83
N SER A 317 -8.77 24.76 12.04
CA SER A 317 -8.84 24.59 10.58
C SER A 317 -7.50 24.74 9.86
N SER A 318 -6.62 25.62 10.32
CA SER A 318 -5.28 25.85 9.73
C SER A 318 -4.25 24.75 10.07
N PHE A 319 -4.57 23.85 10.97
CA PHE A 319 -3.68 22.83 11.50
C PHE A 319 -3.95 21.42 10.93
N PHE A 320 -4.97 21.28 10.06
CA PHE A 320 -5.20 20.07 9.27
C PHE A 320 -4.92 20.35 7.78
N THR A 321 -3.72 20.02 7.34
CA THR A 321 -3.12 20.53 6.08
C THR A 321 -3.06 19.53 4.95
N HIS A 322 -3.50 18.28 5.16
CA HIS A 322 -3.47 17.21 4.15
C HIS A 322 -4.87 16.62 3.89
N HIS A 323 -4.98 15.68 2.96
CA HIS A 323 -6.19 14.90 2.69
C HIS A 323 -6.54 13.99 3.87
N THR A 324 -7.79 13.56 3.94
CA THR A 324 -8.29 12.68 5.01
C THR A 324 -7.93 11.21 4.76
N GLY A 325 -7.51 10.84 3.54
CA GLY A 325 -7.11 9.47 3.23
C GLY A 325 -6.96 9.18 1.74
N HIS A 326 -6.58 7.95 1.43
CA HIS A 326 -6.30 7.45 0.08
C HIS A 326 -6.62 5.94 -0.02
N HIS A 327 -6.49 5.36 -1.20
CA HIS A 327 -6.59 3.92 -1.39
C HIS A 327 -5.28 3.22 -0.98
N VAL A 328 -5.40 2.01 -0.43
CA VAL A 328 -4.27 1.18 0.04
C VAL A 328 -4.50 -0.30 -0.25
N GLY A 329 -3.43 -1.08 -0.36
CA GLY A 329 -3.49 -2.52 -0.46
C GLY A 329 -2.42 -3.15 -1.33
N PHE A 330 -2.33 -2.87 -2.62
CA PHE A 330 -1.24 -3.30 -3.50
C PHE A 330 0.00 -2.43 -3.37
N ARG A 331 -0.21 -1.22 -2.90
CA ARG A 331 0.82 -0.23 -2.60
C ARG A 331 0.49 0.45 -1.29
N TYR A 332 1.49 1.10 -0.72
CA TYR A 332 1.32 2.02 0.40
C TYR A 332 0.31 3.13 0.05
N HIS A 333 0.43 3.72 -1.16
CA HIS A 333 -0.57 4.58 -1.77
C HIS A 333 -1.00 3.97 -3.11
N ASP A 334 -2.15 3.32 -3.16
CA ASP A 334 -2.72 2.82 -4.41
C ASP A 334 -3.16 3.97 -5.33
N PRO A 335 -3.13 3.78 -6.64
CA PRO A 335 -3.80 4.70 -7.55
C PRO A 335 -5.30 4.79 -7.25
N GLY A 336 -5.84 6.00 -7.29
CA GLY A 336 -7.25 6.24 -7.02
C GLY A 336 -7.52 7.71 -6.71
N PHE A 337 -8.75 8.01 -6.31
CA PHE A 337 -9.09 9.32 -5.81
C PHE A 337 -8.64 9.51 -4.36
N LEU A 338 -8.38 10.76 -3.98
CA LEU A 338 -8.07 11.11 -2.60
C LEU A 338 -9.35 11.48 -1.83
N ILE A 339 -9.35 11.23 -0.53
CA ILE A 339 -10.42 11.68 0.37
C ILE A 339 -10.08 13.10 0.79
N GLN A 340 -10.59 14.07 0.03
CA GLN A 340 -10.22 15.48 0.15
C GLN A 340 -11.42 16.40 -0.14
N PRO A 341 -11.34 17.69 0.21
CA PRO A 341 -12.43 18.64 -0.03
C PRO A 341 -12.89 18.64 -1.49
N GLY A 342 -14.21 18.51 -1.70
CA GLY A 342 -14.84 18.64 -3.01
C GLY A 342 -14.69 17.42 -3.94
N GLU A 343 -14.06 16.33 -3.51
CA GLU A 343 -13.98 15.11 -4.31
C GLU A 343 -15.36 14.45 -4.46
N SER A 344 -15.79 14.26 -5.71
CA SER A 344 -17.11 13.74 -6.06
C SER A 344 -17.18 12.24 -6.25
N ALA A 345 -16.01 11.56 -6.36
CA ALA A 345 -15.96 10.12 -6.49
C ALA A 345 -16.63 9.43 -5.29
N VAL A 346 -17.39 8.38 -5.55
CA VAL A 346 -18.15 7.66 -4.54
C VAL A 346 -17.50 6.34 -4.17
N PHE A 347 -17.66 5.94 -2.91
CA PHE A 347 -17.18 4.65 -2.46
C PHE A 347 -18.07 3.51 -2.95
N GLU A 348 -17.40 2.41 -3.33
CA GLU A 348 -18.03 1.16 -3.75
C GLU A 348 -17.54 -0.01 -2.87
N PRO A 349 -18.35 -1.07 -2.72
CA PRO A 349 -17.91 -2.27 -2.01
C PRO A 349 -16.62 -2.85 -2.57
N GLY A 350 -15.74 -3.32 -1.69
CA GLY A 350 -14.42 -3.85 -2.03
C GLY A 350 -13.31 -2.80 -2.07
N MET A 351 -13.61 -1.51 -1.94
CA MET A 351 -12.59 -0.48 -1.77
C MET A 351 -11.97 -0.56 -0.38
N VAL A 352 -10.64 -0.50 -0.31
CA VAL A 352 -9.87 -0.38 0.94
C VAL A 352 -9.15 0.96 0.92
N ILE A 353 -9.39 1.74 1.96
CA ILE A 353 -8.97 3.13 2.08
C ILE A 353 -8.34 3.38 3.46
N THR A 354 -7.51 4.43 3.57
CA THR A 354 -7.09 4.98 4.85
C THR A 354 -8.05 6.08 5.31
N ILE A 355 -8.17 6.27 6.63
CA ILE A 355 -8.82 7.42 7.24
C ILE A 355 -7.88 7.95 8.31
N GLU A 356 -7.25 9.10 8.03
CA GLU A 356 -6.06 9.58 8.72
C GLU A 356 -6.07 11.08 9.06
N PRO A 357 -7.14 11.70 9.55
CA PRO A 357 -7.11 13.11 9.90
C PRO A 357 -6.06 13.39 10.96
N GLY A 358 -5.36 14.55 10.84
CA GLY A 358 -4.32 14.96 11.78
C GLY A 358 -4.39 16.44 12.12
N VAL A 359 -3.91 16.77 13.30
CA VAL A 359 -3.81 18.15 13.81
C VAL A 359 -2.40 18.43 14.28
N TYR A 360 -1.74 19.45 13.72
CA TYR A 360 -0.32 19.72 13.93
C TYR A 360 -0.11 21.18 14.35
N VAL A 361 0.22 21.42 15.61
CA VAL A 361 0.32 22.76 16.20
C VAL A 361 1.74 23.04 16.65
N ARG A 362 2.53 23.69 15.78
CA ARG A 362 3.95 23.99 16.03
C ARG A 362 4.17 24.81 17.28
N GLU A 363 3.30 25.78 17.53
CA GLU A 363 3.36 26.68 18.69
C GLU A 363 3.17 25.93 20.01
N ARG A 364 2.48 24.79 19.97
CA ARG A 364 2.27 23.90 21.12
C ARG A 364 3.30 22.79 21.20
N GLY A 365 4.15 22.61 20.18
CA GLY A 365 5.10 21.51 20.07
C GLY A 365 4.41 20.13 20.09
N ALA A 366 3.19 20.04 19.57
CA ALA A 366 2.38 18.83 19.61
C ALA A 366 1.60 18.63 18.30
N GLY A 367 1.55 17.39 17.83
CA GLY A 367 0.72 16.96 16.72
C GLY A 367 0.21 15.54 16.95
N ALA A 368 -0.95 15.24 16.39
CA ALA A 368 -1.56 13.92 16.46
C ALA A 368 -2.19 13.55 15.11
N ARG A 369 -2.09 12.28 14.74
CA ARG A 369 -2.82 11.60 13.67
C ARG A 369 -3.24 10.23 14.15
N ILE A 370 -4.47 9.85 13.84
CA ILE A 370 -4.97 8.49 14.05
C ILE A 370 -5.44 8.00 12.69
N GLU A 371 -5.01 6.81 12.31
CA GLU A 371 -5.29 6.25 11.00
C GLU A 371 -5.63 4.79 11.06
N ASP A 372 -6.66 4.41 10.33
CA ASP A 372 -7.07 3.02 10.14
C ASP A 372 -7.27 2.69 8.66
N ASN A 373 -7.04 1.42 8.32
CA ASN A 373 -7.47 0.86 7.05
C ASN A 373 -8.92 0.40 7.15
N VAL A 374 -9.74 0.89 6.24
CA VAL A 374 -11.18 0.66 6.23
C VAL A 374 -11.63 0.04 4.92
N LEU A 375 -12.29 -1.11 5.02
CA LEU A 375 -12.95 -1.77 3.90
C LEU A 375 -14.37 -1.24 3.76
N VAL A 376 -14.76 -0.81 2.58
CA VAL A 376 -16.15 -0.52 2.23
C VAL A 376 -16.84 -1.86 1.94
N THR A 377 -17.87 -2.19 2.72
CA THR A 377 -18.68 -3.41 2.57
C THR A 377 -19.95 -3.14 1.77
N ASP A 378 -20.75 -4.14 1.48
CA ASP A 378 -22.02 -3.98 0.74
C ASP A 378 -23.05 -3.07 1.46
N SER A 379 -22.96 -2.94 2.78
CA SER A 379 -23.96 -2.20 3.59
C SER A 379 -23.38 -1.15 4.53
N GLY A 380 -22.04 -0.98 4.56
CA GLY A 380 -21.37 -0.06 5.47
C GLY A 380 -19.85 -0.18 5.34
N HIS A 381 -19.17 -0.44 6.46
CA HIS A 381 -17.71 -0.57 6.49
C HIS A 381 -17.22 -1.60 7.52
N GLU A 382 -15.95 -2.00 7.38
CA GLU A 382 -15.20 -2.80 8.34
C GLU A 382 -13.84 -2.14 8.55
N VAL A 383 -13.46 -1.88 9.81
CA VAL A 383 -12.10 -1.42 10.15
C VAL A 383 -11.17 -2.63 10.20
N LEU A 384 -10.28 -2.76 9.21
CA LEU A 384 -9.37 -3.91 9.08
C LEU A 384 -8.25 -3.91 10.11
N SER A 385 -7.90 -2.74 10.63
CA SER A 385 -6.80 -2.48 11.57
C SER A 385 -7.22 -2.54 13.04
N ARG A 386 -8.45 -2.94 13.36
CA ARG A 386 -8.91 -3.04 14.74
C ARG A 386 -8.11 -4.07 15.51
N MET A 387 -7.49 -3.65 16.61
CA MET A 387 -6.72 -4.55 17.49
C MET A 387 -7.67 -5.48 18.24
N ALA A 388 -7.42 -6.79 18.22
CA ALA A 388 -8.21 -7.76 18.97
C ALA A 388 -7.95 -7.59 20.48
N GLY A 389 -9.03 -7.45 21.29
CA GLY A 389 -8.94 -7.42 22.75
C GLY A 389 -8.77 -6.05 23.40
N THR A 390 -8.63 -4.99 22.66
CA THR A 390 -8.76 -3.63 23.18
C THR A 390 -10.23 -3.23 23.09
N GLY A 391 -10.98 -3.37 24.19
CA GLY A 391 -12.25 -2.65 24.30
C GLY A 391 -11.96 -1.17 24.04
N GLY A 392 -12.76 -0.51 23.20
CA GLY A 392 -12.62 0.80 22.56
C GLY A 392 -11.87 1.97 23.22
N ASP A 393 -11.06 1.73 24.24
CA ASP A 393 -10.41 2.75 25.09
C ASP A 393 -8.87 2.83 24.90
N GLN A 394 -8.27 2.05 23.98
CA GLN A 394 -6.85 2.15 23.62
C GLN A 394 -6.65 2.39 22.12
N LEU A 395 -7.38 3.35 21.58
CA LEU A 395 -7.12 3.96 20.28
C LEU A 395 -6.26 5.20 20.43
#